data_3856233ded703f22b5b94127c0da4db7
#
_entry.id   3856233ded703f22b5b94127c0da4db7
#
_cell.length_a   1.000
_cell.length_b   1.000
_cell.length_c   1.000
_cell.angle_alpha   90.00
_cell.angle_beta   90.00
_cell.angle_gamma   90.00
#
_symmetry.space_group_name_H-M   'P 1'
#
loop_
_entity.id
_entity.type
_entity.pdbx_description
1 polymer ?
#
loop_
_entity_poly.entity_id
_entity_poly.type
_entity_poly.pdbx_seq_one_letter_code
_entity_poly.pdbx_strand_id
1 'polypeptide(L)'
;MNTIHFTRGIPADESYPLEQLASCAEAVMRGPNALEAMKYGTGFGFAPLREILAAQNNTKLENVIVGNGSLGFIDLMGVSVLKTGDTVFVESPTYDRVLTLFKRHGINVVGIPLEPDGINLEALTKALELHKPKIVYLIADFQNPSGATMSLLKRHQVLELAEEHDFLVLEDAPYRPLRYRGAQIASLRELNPERVMQMSSYTKQISPGVRVGSLVGPAKPLAQLAKAANDTYISAAFLGQATVAEFLNRKLLEPQLERLRNLYRPRLEAIIAALETHLPNASFIKPDGGFFLSVTLPEGSSVSALMERGKEVNLTFTDGHGFYPVASDGDRFLRLPFCALTTDEISEGIKRLSSIV
;
A
#
# COMPACT_ATOMS: atom_id res chain seq x y z
N MET A 1 28.85 14.58 8.94
CA MET A 1 28.15 13.86 7.86
C MET A 1 26.64 14.01 8.07
N ASN A 2 25.86 14.17 6.98
CA ASN A 2 24.40 14.23 7.11
C ASN A 2 23.84 12.88 7.53
N THR A 3 22.74 12.89 8.30
CA THR A 3 22.01 11.68 8.66
C THR A 3 21.22 11.17 7.46
N ILE A 4 21.33 9.88 7.17
CA ILE A 4 20.57 9.19 6.12
C ILE A 4 19.39 8.45 6.76
N HIS A 5 18.19 8.60 6.20
CA HIS A 5 16.95 8.15 6.81
C HIS A 5 16.26 7.08 5.96
N PHE A 6 16.45 5.80 6.28
CA PHE A 6 15.64 4.69 5.76
C PHE A 6 14.39 4.46 6.62
N THR A 7 13.56 5.49 6.79
CA THR A 7 12.44 5.41 7.75
C THR A 7 11.06 5.40 7.10
N ARG A 8 10.78 6.32 6.17
CA ARG A 8 9.44 6.53 5.61
C ARG A 8 9.38 6.26 4.11
N GLY A 9 8.36 5.52 3.66
CA GLY A 9 8.00 5.38 2.26
C GLY A 9 7.20 6.61 1.75
N ILE A 10 7.79 7.80 1.85
CA ILE A 10 7.21 9.04 1.33
C ILE A 10 7.77 9.24 -0.07
N PRO A 11 6.93 9.61 -1.08
CA PRO A 11 7.45 9.97 -2.40
C PRO A 11 8.48 11.10 -2.30
N ALA A 12 9.47 11.10 -3.19
CA ALA A 12 10.46 12.16 -3.28
C ALA A 12 9.81 13.51 -3.63
N ASP A 13 10.36 14.61 -3.13
CA ASP A 13 9.78 15.94 -3.35
C ASP A 13 9.71 16.30 -4.84
N GLU A 14 10.73 15.93 -5.63
CA GLU A 14 10.76 16.10 -7.08
C GLU A 14 9.75 15.22 -7.83
N SER A 15 9.09 14.28 -7.14
CA SER A 15 8.06 13.43 -7.74
C SER A 15 6.70 14.14 -7.90
N TYR A 16 6.47 15.25 -7.21
CA TYR A 16 5.16 15.90 -7.21
C TYR A 16 4.92 16.69 -8.50
N PRO A 17 3.78 16.52 -9.19
CA PRO A 17 3.42 17.28 -10.39
C PRO A 17 2.74 18.61 -10.02
N LEU A 18 3.46 19.51 -9.35
CA LEU A 18 2.89 20.71 -8.74
C LEU A 18 2.21 21.65 -9.73
N GLU A 19 2.82 21.88 -10.91
CA GLU A 19 2.23 22.74 -11.95
C GLU A 19 0.93 22.17 -12.51
N GLN A 20 0.92 20.85 -12.78
CA GLN A 20 -0.28 20.15 -13.26
C GLN A 20 -1.39 20.19 -12.21
N LEU A 21 -1.04 19.97 -10.94
CA LEU A 21 -2.01 20.05 -9.83
C LEU A 21 -2.58 21.46 -9.67
N ALA A 22 -1.74 22.49 -9.75
CA ALA A 22 -2.19 23.90 -9.70
C ALA A 22 -3.17 24.21 -10.82
N SER A 23 -2.83 23.81 -12.07
CA SER A 23 -3.69 24.01 -13.23
C SER A 23 -5.01 23.22 -13.13
N CYS A 24 -4.98 22.00 -12.61
CA CYS A 24 -6.21 21.20 -12.38
C CYS A 24 -7.09 21.83 -11.28
N ALA A 25 -6.49 22.27 -10.18
CA ALA A 25 -7.25 22.91 -9.09
C ALA A 25 -7.89 24.22 -9.56
N GLU A 26 -7.17 25.05 -10.33
CA GLU A 26 -7.73 26.27 -10.95
C GLU A 26 -8.91 25.94 -11.86
N ALA A 27 -8.78 24.94 -12.73
CA ALA A 27 -9.85 24.54 -13.63
C ALA A 27 -11.08 24.04 -12.88
N VAL A 28 -10.90 23.26 -11.80
CA VAL A 28 -12.00 22.84 -10.93
C VAL A 28 -12.73 24.05 -10.36
N MET A 29 -11.98 25.02 -9.80
CA MET A 29 -12.57 26.19 -9.15
C MET A 29 -13.24 27.18 -10.11
N ARG A 30 -12.86 27.18 -11.39
CA ARG A 30 -13.48 28.00 -12.45
C ARG A 30 -14.50 27.23 -13.30
N GLY A 31 -14.57 25.92 -13.11
CA GLY A 31 -15.39 25.03 -13.92
C GLY A 31 -16.83 24.86 -13.41
N PRO A 32 -17.65 24.12 -14.15
CA PRO A 32 -19.06 23.91 -13.82
C PRO A 32 -19.28 23.16 -12.49
N ASN A 33 -18.34 22.33 -12.06
CA ASN A 33 -18.42 21.55 -10.83
C ASN A 33 -17.83 22.26 -9.60
N ALA A 34 -17.43 23.54 -9.70
CA ALA A 34 -16.81 24.29 -8.62
C ALA A 34 -17.67 24.29 -7.34
N LEU A 35 -18.95 24.58 -7.50
CA LEU A 35 -19.89 24.64 -6.38
C LEU A 35 -20.08 23.27 -5.72
N GLU A 36 -20.15 22.20 -6.50
CA GLU A 36 -20.26 20.84 -5.99
C GLU A 36 -19.00 20.40 -5.23
N ALA A 37 -17.83 20.75 -5.73
CA ALA A 37 -16.55 20.48 -5.07
C ALA A 37 -16.38 21.19 -3.70
N MET A 38 -17.20 22.21 -3.42
CA MET A 38 -17.16 23.01 -2.21
C MET A 38 -18.30 22.73 -1.24
N LYS A 39 -19.23 21.84 -1.58
CA LYS A 39 -20.35 21.44 -0.73
C LYS A 39 -20.08 20.12 -0.01
N TYR A 40 -20.89 19.83 1.00
CA TYR A 40 -21.01 18.49 1.53
C TYR A 40 -21.56 17.55 0.46
N GLY A 41 -20.97 16.37 0.39
CA GLY A 41 -21.40 15.31 -0.52
C GLY A 41 -21.93 14.09 0.24
N THR A 42 -21.68 12.93 -0.35
CA THR A 42 -22.08 11.64 0.22
C THR A 42 -20.85 10.88 0.72
N GLY A 43 -21.06 9.89 1.61
CA GLY A 43 -20.01 8.98 2.05
C GLY A 43 -19.37 8.15 0.92
N PHE A 44 -20.00 8.07 -0.25
CA PHE A 44 -19.42 7.42 -1.42
C PHE A 44 -18.30 8.24 -2.09
N GLY A 45 -18.22 9.56 -1.84
CA GLY A 45 -17.25 10.44 -2.47
C GLY A 45 -17.80 11.18 -3.70
N PHE A 46 -16.93 11.94 -4.34
CA PHE A 46 -17.24 12.84 -5.45
C PHE A 46 -17.65 12.06 -6.70
N ALA A 47 -18.90 12.28 -7.17
CA ALA A 47 -19.51 11.49 -8.23
C ALA A 47 -18.71 11.48 -9.54
N PRO A 48 -18.21 12.62 -10.08
CA PRO A 48 -17.44 12.58 -11.31
C PRO A 48 -16.15 11.74 -11.24
N LEU A 49 -15.47 11.70 -10.10
CA LEU A 49 -14.30 10.83 -9.92
C LEU A 49 -14.72 9.35 -9.90
N ARG A 50 -15.82 9.04 -9.21
CA ARG A 50 -16.36 7.68 -9.15
C ARG A 50 -16.77 7.16 -10.53
N GLU A 51 -17.36 8.01 -11.38
CA GLU A 51 -17.73 7.68 -12.76
C GLU A 51 -16.51 7.31 -13.60
N ILE A 52 -15.43 8.09 -13.50
CA ILE A 52 -14.15 7.79 -14.17
C ILE A 52 -13.62 6.42 -13.70
N LEU A 53 -13.60 6.19 -12.40
CA LEU A 53 -13.10 4.93 -11.83
C LEU A 53 -13.99 3.73 -12.17
N ALA A 54 -15.30 3.90 -12.21
CA ALA A 54 -16.23 2.85 -12.62
C ALA A 54 -15.98 2.45 -14.08
N ALA A 55 -15.81 3.43 -14.99
CA ALA A 55 -15.47 3.18 -16.38
C ALA A 55 -14.10 2.49 -16.55
N GLN A 56 -13.06 2.95 -15.83
CA GLN A 56 -11.72 2.35 -15.87
C GLN A 56 -11.69 0.90 -15.36
N ASN A 57 -12.57 0.57 -14.42
CA ASN A 57 -12.65 -0.77 -13.81
C ASN A 57 -13.77 -1.63 -14.42
N ASN A 58 -14.41 -1.20 -15.49
CA ASN A 58 -15.53 -1.89 -16.15
C ASN A 58 -16.59 -2.37 -15.14
N THR A 59 -17.05 -1.46 -14.27
CA THR A 59 -17.97 -1.78 -13.18
C THR A 59 -19.04 -0.69 -13.01
N LYS A 60 -20.04 -0.95 -12.16
CA LYS A 60 -21.10 0.02 -11.87
C LYS A 60 -20.64 1.05 -10.82
N LEU A 61 -21.31 2.20 -10.79
CA LEU A 61 -21.02 3.28 -9.85
C LEU A 61 -21.18 2.85 -8.38
N GLU A 62 -22.11 1.96 -8.08
CA GLU A 62 -22.32 1.40 -6.74
C GLU A 62 -21.16 0.55 -6.21
N ASN A 63 -20.29 0.09 -7.12
CA ASN A 63 -19.10 -0.69 -6.82
C ASN A 63 -17.84 0.18 -6.60
N VAL A 64 -17.99 1.50 -6.49
CA VAL A 64 -16.87 2.43 -6.33
C VAL A 64 -17.15 3.39 -5.17
N ILE A 65 -16.19 3.48 -4.23
CA ILE A 65 -16.16 4.50 -3.18
C ILE A 65 -14.83 5.25 -3.22
N VAL A 66 -14.86 6.55 -2.98
CA VAL A 66 -13.67 7.42 -2.91
C VAL A 66 -13.65 8.13 -1.56
N GLY A 67 -12.50 8.11 -0.88
CA GLY A 67 -12.36 8.62 0.47
C GLY A 67 -11.08 9.44 0.69
N ASN A 68 -10.85 9.83 1.96
CA ASN A 68 -9.71 10.63 2.40
C ASN A 68 -8.40 9.80 2.48
N GLY A 69 -8.03 9.10 1.40
CA GLY A 69 -6.92 8.15 1.32
C GLY A 69 -7.36 6.72 1.66
N SER A 70 -6.59 5.73 1.19
CA SER A 70 -6.95 4.31 1.31
C SER A 70 -6.99 3.80 2.76
N LEU A 71 -6.11 4.27 3.63
CA LEU A 71 -6.06 3.83 5.03
C LEU A 71 -7.37 4.13 5.80
N GLY A 72 -8.10 5.19 5.43
CA GLY A 72 -9.42 5.49 5.99
C GLY A 72 -10.45 4.39 5.77
N PHE A 73 -10.35 3.63 4.69
CA PHE A 73 -11.25 2.50 4.45
C PHE A 73 -11.00 1.35 5.43
N ILE A 74 -9.74 1.10 5.82
CA ILE A 74 -9.42 0.09 6.85
C ILE A 74 -10.06 0.46 8.19
N ASP A 75 -9.98 1.73 8.58
CA ASP A 75 -10.59 2.22 9.81
C ASP A 75 -12.13 2.10 9.77
N LEU A 76 -12.74 2.52 8.66
CA LEU A 76 -14.19 2.36 8.44
C LEU A 76 -14.64 0.89 8.41
N MET A 77 -13.82 -0.03 7.87
CA MET A 77 -14.11 -1.47 7.91
C MET A 77 -14.24 -1.98 9.34
N GLY A 78 -13.37 -1.52 10.24
CA GLY A 78 -13.39 -1.89 11.65
C GLY A 78 -14.65 -1.48 12.41
N VAL A 79 -15.41 -0.49 11.89
CA VAL A 79 -16.67 -0.02 12.51
C VAL A 79 -17.93 -0.38 11.71
N SER A 80 -17.82 -1.00 10.53
CA SER A 80 -18.98 -1.22 9.66
C SER A 80 -19.09 -2.62 9.05
N VAL A 81 -18.02 -3.13 8.45
CA VAL A 81 -17.98 -4.44 7.80
C VAL A 81 -17.58 -5.53 8.80
N LEU A 82 -16.64 -5.19 9.68
CA LEU A 82 -16.14 -6.06 10.75
C LEU A 82 -16.79 -5.72 12.08
N LYS A 83 -16.68 -6.64 13.02
CA LYS A 83 -17.09 -6.47 14.42
C LYS A 83 -15.95 -6.89 15.34
N THR A 84 -15.90 -6.35 16.54
CA THR A 84 -15.00 -6.81 17.60
C THR A 84 -15.08 -8.34 17.74
N GLY A 85 -13.94 -9.02 17.72
CA GLY A 85 -13.82 -10.47 17.77
C GLY A 85 -13.84 -11.17 16.40
N ASP A 86 -14.21 -10.48 15.29
CA ASP A 86 -14.04 -11.05 13.95
C ASP A 86 -12.55 -11.29 13.66
N THR A 87 -12.26 -12.27 12.80
CA THR A 87 -10.90 -12.62 12.40
C THR A 87 -10.57 -12.05 11.02
N VAL A 88 -9.38 -11.49 10.88
CA VAL A 88 -8.77 -11.06 9.62
C VAL A 88 -7.42 -11.75 9.47
N PHE A 89 -7.16 -12.32 8.30
CA PHE A 89 -5.83 -12.80 7.97
C PHE A 89 -5.03 -11.70 7.25
N VAL A 90 -3.75 -11.65 7.53
CA VAL A 90 -2.81 -10.71 6.91
C VAL A 90 -1.53 -11.44 6.54
N GLU A 91 -0.80 -10.93 5.57
CA GLU A 91 0.59 -11.35 5.33
C GLU A 91 1.45 -11.06 6.57
N SER A 92 2.44 -11.91 6.84
CA SER A 92 3.41 -11.70 7.92
C SER A 92 4.83 -11.78 7.33
N PRO A 93 5.52 -10.62 7.18
CA PRO A 93 5.14 -9.26 7.60
C PRO A 93 4.08 -8.59 6.72
N THR A 94 3.46 -7.51 7.24
CA THR A 94 2.50 -6.66 6.52
C THR A 94 2.60 -5.18 6.93
N TYR A 95 1.75 -4.32 6.35
CA TYR A 95 1.74 -2.89 6.63
C TYR A 95 1.34 -2.59 8.09
N ASP A 96 2.25 -1.97 8.84
CA ASP A 96 2.14 -1.70 10.29
C ASP A 96 0.86 -0.95 10.70
N ARG A 97 0.39 -0.02 9.87
CA ARG A 97 -0.82 0.77 10.17
C ARG A 97 -2.10 -0.07 10.13
N VAL A 98 -2.13 -1.08 9.28
CA VAL A 98 -3.27 -2.02 9.20
C VAL A 98 -3.37 -2.83 10.48
N LEU A 99 -2.25 -3.34 11.00
CA LEU A 99 -2.20 -4.05 12.29
C LEU A 99 -2.67 -3.15 13.43
N THR A 100 -2.21 -1.89 13.46
CA THR A 100 -2.62 -0.89 14.44
C THR A 100 -4.14 -0.64 14.43
N LEU A 101 -4.72 -0.50 13.23
CA LEU A 101 -6.16 -0.23 13.08
C LEU A 101 -7.01 -1.44 13.46
N PHE A 102 -6.68 -2.63 12.98
CA PHE A 102 -7.41 -3.84 13.36
C PHE A 102 -7.35 -4.09 14.87
N LYS A 103 -6.18 -3.91 15.50
CA LYS A 103 -6.04 -4.00 16.96
C LYS A 103 -6.92 -2.97 17.69
N ARG A 104 -6.97 -1.72 17.20
CA ARG A 104 -7.82 -0.66 17.76
C ARG A 104 -9.30 -1.05 17.80
N HIS A 105 -9.79 -1.73 16.77
CA HIS A 105 -11.18 -2.18 16.65
C HIS A 105 -11.46 -3.54 17.31
N GLY A 106 -10.47 -4.12 18.00
CA GLY A 106 -10.63 -5.43 18.65
C GLY A 106 -10.79 -6.59 17.67
N ILE A 107 -10.24 -6.48 16.49
CA ILE A 107 -10.21 -7.51 15.46
C ILE A 107 -9.07 -8.49 15.75
N ASN A 108 -9.36 -9.80 15.65
CA ASN A 108 -8.35 -10.84 15.78
C ASN A 108 -7.53 -10.92 14.48
N VAL A 109 -6.23 -10.67 14.57
CA VAL A 109 -5.32 -10.71 13.42
C VAL A 109 -4.51 -11.99 13.45
N VAL A 110 -4.58 -12.76 12.36
CA VAL A 110 -3.78 -13.97 12.16
C VAL A 110 -2.77 -13.69 11.03
N GLY A 111 -1.48 -13.79 11.34
CA GLY A 111 -0.40 -13.62 10.38
C GLY A 111 -0.16 -14.90 9.59
N ILE A 112 -0.14 -14.80 8.27
CA ILE A 112 0.22 -15.90 7.38
C ILE A 112 1.61 -15.60 6.81
N PRO A 113 2.59 -16.49 6.95
CA PRO A 113 3.94 -16.26 6.44
C PRO A 113 3.99 -15.86 4.99
N LEU A 114 4.92 -14.97 4.66
CA LEU A 114 5.15 -14.49 3.30
C LEU A 114 6.37 -15.21 2.68
N GLU A 115 6.21 -15.63 1.44
CA GLU A 115 7.26 -16.19 0.57
C GLU A 115 7.69 -15.17 -0.48
N PRO A 116 8.80 -15.38 -1.20
CA PRO A 116 9.26 -14.44 -2.22
C PRO A 116 8.24 -14.11 -3.31
N ASP A 117 7.33 -15.05 -3.61
CA ASP A 117 6.29 -14.94 -4.63
C ASP A 117 4.87 -14.78 -4.05
N GLY A 118 4.74 -14.30 -2.81
CA GLY A 118 3.47 -14.01 -2.16
C GLY A 118 3.21 -14.83 -0.89
N ILE A 119 1.96 -14.86 -0.45
CA ILE A 119 1.54 -15.56 0.78
C ILE A 119 1.86 -17.06 0.73
N ASN A 120 2.21 -17.67 1.87
CA ASN A 120 2.40 -19.12 1.97
C ASN A 120 1.03 -19.82 2.00
N LEU A 121 0.72 -20.57 0.95
CA LEU A 121 -0.59 -21.20 0.77
C LEU A 121 -0.84 -22.38 1.71
N GLU A 122 0.20 -23.15 2.05
CA GLU A 122 0.06 -24.24 3.02
C GLU A 122 -0.32 -23.70 4.40
N ALA A 123 0.37 -22.63 4.83
CA ALA A 123 0.05 -21.96 6.07
C ALA A 123 -1.34 -21.30 6.05
N LEU A 124 -1.74 -20.72 4.92
CA LEU A 124 -3.09 -20.17 4.74
C LEU A 124 -4.15 -21.25 4.88
N THR A 125 -3.99 -22.39 4.21
CA THR A 125 -4.93 -23.53 4.31
C THR A 125 -5.04 -24.07 5.74
N LYS A 126 -3.91 -24.27 6.42
CA LYS A 126 -3.90 -24.69 7.84
C LYS A 126 -4.60 -23.67 8.76
N ALA A 127 -4.41 -22.36 8.51
CA ALA A 127 -5.09 -21.35 9.28
C ALA A 127 -6.61 -21.32 9.05
N LEU A 128 -7.06 -21.62 7.83
CA LEU A 128 -8.49 -21.74 7.47
C LEU A 128 -9.18 -22.93 8.15
N GLU A 129 -8.47 -24.02 8.47
CA GLU A 129 -8.99 -25.11 9.27
C GLU A 129 -9.30 -24.70 10.72
N LEU A 130 -8.53 -23.74 11.26
CA LEU A 130 -8.61 -23.30 12.65
C LEU A 130 -9.47 -22.05 12.86
N HIS A 131 -9.58 -21.22 11.84
CA HIS A 131 -10.20 -19.88 11.91
C HIS A 131 -11.07 -19.62 10.68
N LYS A 132 -12.09 -18.78 10.85
CA LYS A 132 -12.97 -18.32 9.76
C LYS A 132 -12.75 -16.81 9.57
N PRO A 133 -11.83 -16.38 8.69
CA PRO A 133 -11.61 -14.97 8.45
C PRO A 133 -12.80 -14.35 7.70
N LYS A 134 -13.14 -13.12 8.04
CA LYS A 134 -14.07 -12.31 7.24
C LYS A 134 -13.37 -11.69 6.03
N ILE A 135 -12.11 -11.32 6.22
CA ILE A 135 -11.27 -10.65 5.23
C ILE A 135 -9.87 -11.26 5.29
N VAL A 136 -9.28 -11.46 4.11
CA VAL A 136 -7.84 -11.68 3.94
C VAL A 136 -7.25 -10.42 3.31
N TYR A 137 -6.41 -9.69 4.05
CA TYR A 137 -5.74 -8.47 3.59
C TYR A 137 -4.40 -8.80 2.95
N LEU A 138 -4.21 -8.36 1.71
CA LEU A 138 -3.04 -8.66 0.88
C LEU A 138 -2.52 -7.42 0.16
N ILE A 139 -1.20 -7.31 0.02
CA ILE A 139 -0.52 -6.35 -0.87
C ILE A 139 0.15 -7.16 -1.98
N ALA A 140 -0.61 -7.51 -3.00
CA ALA A 140 -0.19 -8.47 -4.02
C ALA A 140 0.92 -7.96 -4.97
N ASP A 141 1.11 -6.64 -5.09
CA ASP A 141 2.15 -6.03 -5.94
C ASP A 141 3.08 -5.14 -5.09
N PHE A 142 4.37 -5.48 -5.07
CA PHE A 142 5.43 -4.71 -4.37
C PHE A 142 5.11 -4.50 -2.89
N GLN A 143 4.85 -5.59 -2.21
CA GLN A 143 4.38 -5.68 -0.84
C GLN A 143 5.15 -4.77 0.12
N ASN A 144 4.43 -4.05 0.95
CA ASN A 144 5.01 -3.29 2.05
C ASN A 144 4.91 -4.13 3.35
N PRO A 145 6.06 -4.56 3.90
CA PRO A 145 7.40 -4.02 3.73
C PRO A 145 8.37 -4.81 2.83
N SER A 146 8.02 -6.01 2.36
CA SER A 146 8.97 -6.97 1.78
C SER A 146 9.45 -6.66 0.36
N GLY A 147 8.63 -5.97 -0.44
CA GLY A 147 8.84 -5.80 -1.88
C GLY A 147 8.39 -7.00 -2.74
N ALA A 148 7.88 -8.07 -2.12
CA ALA A 148 7.40 -9.27 -2.83
C ALA A 148 6.27 -8.91 -3.83
N THR A 149 6.18 -9.71 -4.89
CA THR A 149 5.03 -9.67 -5.81
C THR A 149 4.41 -11.06 -5.89
N MET A 150 3.11 -11.15 -5.62
CA MET A 150 2.39 -12.41 -5.65
C MET A 150 2.30 -12.94 -7.07
N SER A 151 2.72 -14.20 -7.26
CA SER A 151 2.64 -14.90 -8.54
C SER A 151 1.19 -15.08 -9.01
N LEU A 152 0.97 -15.16 -10.32
CA LEU A 152 -0.36 -15.37 -10.89
C LEU A 152 -0.99 -16.68 -10.36
N LEU A 153 -0.18 -17.72 -10.21
CA LEU A 153 -0.64 -19.00 -9.65
C LEU A 153 -1.21 -18.84 -8.25
N LYS A 154 -0.48 -18.16 -7.36
CA LYS A 154 -0.94 -17.92 -5.98
C LYS A 154 -2.17 -17.03 -5.93
N ARG A 155 -2.30 -16.05 -6.86
CA ARG A 155 -3.53 -15.23 -6.96
C ARG A 155 -4.75 -16.11 -7.22
N HIS A 156 -4.66 -17.06 -8.16
CA HIS A 156 -5.76 -18.00 -8.43
C HIS A 156 -6.07 -18.87 -7.21
N GLN A 157 -5.06 -19.46 -6.57
CA GLN A 157 -5.25 -20.34 -5.43
C GLN A 157 -5.84 -19.62 -4.20
N VAL A 158 -5.44 -18.37 -3.95
CA VAL A 158 -6.08 -17.55 -2.90
C VAL A 158 -7.55 -17.29 -3.21
N LEU A 159 -7.89 -17.04 -4.48
CA LEU A 159 -9.29 -16.82 -4.89
C LEU A 159 -10.13 -18.09 -4.83
N GLU A 160 -9.57 -19.25 -5.15
CA GLU A 160 -10.23 -20.56 -4.95
C GLU A 160 -10.54 -20.79 -3.47
N LEU A 161 -9.58 -20.55 -2.57
CA LEU A 161 -9.81 -20.61 -1.13
C LEU A 161 -10.83 -19.57 -0.64
N ALA A 162 -10.88 -18.38 -1.25
CA ALA A 162 -11.86 -17.36 -0.91
C ALA A 162 -13.30 -17.78 -1.25
N GLU A 163 -13.48 -18.50 -2.37
CA GLU A 163 -14.78 -19.11 -2.73
C GLU A 163 -15.15 -20.26 -1.79
N GLU A 164 -14.22 -21.16 -1.52
CA GLU A 164 -14.45 -22.37 -0.70
C GLU A 164 -14.79 -22.01 0.76
N HIS A 165 -14.08 -21.02 1.33
CA HIS A 165 -14.20 -20.64 2.75
C HIS A 165 -15.03 -19.38 2.98
N ASP A 166 -15.66 -18.80 1.95
CA ASP A 166 -16.55 -17.65 1.99
C ASP A 166 -15.96 -16.41 2.69
N PHE A 167 -14.73 -16.02 2.33
CA PHE A 167 -14.12 -14.76 2.77
C PHE A 167 -13.96 -13.75 1.63
N LEU A 168 -13.85 -12.48 1.97
CA LEU A 168 -13.49 -11.42 1.03
C LEU A 168 -11.97 -11.20 1.04
N VAL A 169 -11.41 -10.87 -0.11
CA VAL A 169 -10.02 -10.40 -0.22
C VAL A 169 -10.02 -8.87 -0.25
N LEU A 170 -9.23 -8.27 0.62
CA LEU A 170 -8.91 -6.84 0.56
C LEU A 170 -7.52 -6.69 -0.07
N GLU A 171 -7.49 -6.39 -1.36
CA GLU A 171 -6.27 -6.16 -2.13
C GLU A 171 -5.84 -4.70 -2.00
N ASP A 172 -4.74 -4.42 -1.30
CA ASP A 172 -4.18 -3.07 -1.19
C ASP A 172 -3.12 -2.85 -2.28
N ALA A 173 -3.43 -2.01 -3.27
CA ALA A 173 -2.68 -1.88 -4.51
C ALA A 173 -2.12 -0.46 -4.80
N PRO A 174 -1.56 0.28 -3.80
CA PRO A 174 -1.08 1.64 -4.01
C PRO A 174 0.17 1.71 -4.89
N TYR A 175 0.93 0.62 -4.96
CA TYR A 175 2.21 0.54 -5.70
C TYR A 175 2.07 -0.12 -7.06
N ARG A 176 0.96 -0.80 -7.37
CA ARG A 176 0.75 -1.56 -8.60
C ARG A 176 1.13 -0.80 -9.89
N PRO A 177 0.83 0.52 -10.05
CA PRO A 177 1.25 1.29 -11.22
C PRO A 177 2.76 1.60 -11.28
N LEU A 178 3.49 1.38 -10.19
CA LEU A 178 4.92 1.67 -10.06
C LEU A 178 5.77 0.42 -10.27
N ARG A 179 5.48 -0.32 -11.33
CA ARG A 179 6.31 -1.42 -11.82
C ARG A 179 7.45 -0.87 -12.66
N TYR A 180 8.69 -1.25 -12.34
CA TYR A 180 9.89 -0.78 -13.03
C TYR A 180 10.47 -1.83 -13.98
N ARG A 181 10.19 -3.12 -13.73
CA ARG A 181 10.68 -4.28 -14.49
C ARG A 181 9.59 -5.32 -14.69
N GLY A 182 9.73 -6.13 -15.74
CA GLY A 182 8.80 -7.23 -16.01
C GLY A 182 7.42 -6.80 -16.51
N ALA A 183 6.57 -7.78 -16.77
CA ALA A 183 5.20 -7.59 -17.23
C ALA A 183 4.23 -7.40 -16.04
N GLN A 184 3.15 -6.66 -16.28
CA GLN A 184 2.07 -6.50 -15.32
C GLN A 184 1.34 -7.84 -15.13
N ILE A 185 1.08 -8.22 -13.87
CA ILE A 185 0.29 -9.41 -13.52
C ILE A 185 -1.16 -8.97 -13.29
N ALA A 186 -2.14 -9.76 -13.72
CA ALA A 186 -3.55 -9.48 -13.43
C ALA A 186 -3.79 -9.36 -11.93
N SER A 187 -4.50 -8.32 -11.46
CA SER A 187 -4.82 -8.14 -10.04
C SER A 187 -5.80 -9.21 -9.56
N LEU A 188 -5.88 -9.40 -8.25
CA LEU A 188 -6.88 -10.31 -7.67
C LEU A 188 -8.29 -9.88 -8.06
N ARG A 189 -8.56 -8.55 -8.09
CA ARG A 189 -9.86 -8.03 -8.51
C ARG A 189 -10.16 -8.27 -10.01
N GLU A 190 -9.17 -8.13 -10.89
CA GLU A 190 -9.35 -8.46 -12.32
C GLU A 190 -9.69 -9.94 -12.52
N LEU A 191 -9.19 -10.82 -11.66
CA LEU A 191 -9.46 -12.26 -11.70
C LEU A 191 -10.82 -12.63 -11.07
N ASN A 192 -11.22 -11.97 -9.98
CA ASN A 192 -12.51 -12.22 -9.32
C ASN A 192 -13.09 -10.95 -8.68
N PRO A 193 -13.88 -10.14 -9.42
CA PRO A 193 -14.44 -8.89 -8.93
C PRO A 193 -15.51 -9.07 -7.83
N GLU A 194 -16.11 -10.25 -7.69
CA GLU A 194 -17.16 -10.53 -6.72
C GLU A 194 -16.61 -10.86 -5.31
N ARG A 195 -15.36 -11.32 -5.24
CA ARG A 195 -14.69 -11.68 -3.98
C ARG A 195 -13.65 -10.64 -3.54
N VAL A 196 -13.28 -9.69 -4.39
CA VAL A 196 -12.16 -8.79 -4.13
C VAL A 196 -12.62 -7.34 -4.01
N MET A 197 -12.25 -6.72 -2.91
CA MET A 197 -12.25 -5.28 -2.72
C MET A 197 -10.83 -4.77 -2.96
N GLN A 198 -10.61 -4.02 -4.05
CA GLN A 198 -9.30 -3.46 -4.38
C GLN A 198 -9.20 -2.01 -3.92
N MET A 199 -8.27 -1.76 -3.01
CA MET A 199 -7.88 -0.40 -2.61
C MET A 199 -6.81 0.17 -3.53
N SER A 200 -6.97 1.44 -3.89
CA SER A 200 -5.96 2.23 -4.61
C SER A 200 -5.74 3.58 -3.92
N SER A 201 -4.59 4.18 -4.16
CA SER A 201 -4.23 5.47 -3.56
C SER A 201 -3.46 6.35 -4.52
N TYR A 202 -3.89 7.60 -4.67
CA TYR A 202 -3.15 8.60 -5.43
C TYR A 202 -1.98 9.22 -4.65
N THR A 203 -1.81 8.85 -3.39
CA THR A 203 -0.68 9.26 -2.54
C THR A 203 0.68 8.96 -3.18
N LYS A 204 0.81 7.81 -3.84
CA LYS A 204 2.08 7.37 -4.44
C LYS A 204 2.22 7.73 -5.91
N GLN A 205 1.12 8.04 -6.57
CA GLN A 205 1.04 8.33 -7.99
C GLN A 205 1.05 9.83 -8.30
N ILE A 206 0.46 10.62 -7.41
CA ILE A 206 0.32 12.08 -7.57
C ILE A 206 0.97 12.79 -6.39
N SER A 207 0.35 12.77 -5.20
CA SER A 207 0.87 13.44 -4.00
C SER A 207 0.16 12.94 -2.74
N PRO A 208 0.86 12.82 -1.61
CA PRO A 208 0.22 12.60 -0.31
C PRO A 208 -0.80 13.68 0.06
N GLY A 209 -0.55 14.92 -0.36
CA GLY A 209 -1.37 16.10 -0.01
C GLY A 209 -2.77 16.08 -0.62
N VAL A 210 -3.01 15.38 -1.74
CA VAL A 210 -4.36 15.30 -2.34
C VAL A 210 -5.36 14.51 -1.49
N ARG A 211 -4.87 13.63 -0.60
CA ARG A 211 -5.69 12.80 0.30
C ARG A 211 -6.80 12.03 -0.40
N VAL A 212 -6.53 11.45 -1.56
CA VAL A 212 -7.50 10.67 -2.34
C VAL A 212 -7.10 9.20 -2.41
N GLY A 213 -8.00 8.33 -2.02
CA GLY A 213 -7.95 6.89 -2.21
C GLY A 213 -9.30 6.37 -2.70
N SER A 214 -9.29 5.23 -3.35
CA SER A 214 -10.50 4.57 -3.84
C SER A 214 -10.53 3.10 -3.41
N LEU A 215 -11.74 2.57 -3.33
CA LEU A 215 -12.01 1.16 -3.13
C LEU A 215 -13.04 0.73 -4.17
N VAL A 216 -12.74 -0.33 -4.90
CA VAL A 216 -13.61 -0.90 -5.93
C VAL A 216 -13.88 -2.36 -5.59
N GLY A 217 -15.13 -2.77 -5.53
CA GLY A 217 -15.49 -4.13 -5.12
C GLY A 217 -17.00 -4.37 -5.05
N PRO A 218 -17.46 -5.44 -4.37
CA PRO A 218 -18.88 -5.75 -4.21
C PRO A 218 -19.65 -4.60 -3.56
N ALA A 219 -20.85 -4.30 -4.08
CA ALA A 219 -21.64 -3.14 -3.67
C ALA A 219 -22.06 -3.16 -2.19
N LYS A 220 -22.37 -4.35 -1.64
CA LYS A 220 -22.86 -4.46 -0.26
C LYS A 220 -21.87 -3.98 0.80
N PRO A 221 -20.60 -4.45 0.88
CA PRO A 221 -19.64 -3.90 1.82
C PRO A 221 -19.31 -2.43 1.55
N LEU A 222 -19.29 -1.98 0.29
CA LEU A 222 -19.04 -0.57 -0.04
C LEU A 222 -20.16 0.34 0.45
N ALA A 223 -21.42 -0.09 0.38
CA ALA A 223 -22.56 0.67 0.94
C ALA A 223 -22.46 0.81 2.47
N GLN A 224 -21.99 -0.24 3.17
CA GLN A 224 -21.74 -0.16 4.63
C GLN A 224 -20.62 0.84 4.95
N LEU A 225 -19.53 0.83 4.19
CA LEU A 225 -18.44 1.81 4.32
C LEU A 225 -18.91 3.24 4.05
N ALA A 226 -19.70 3.45 2.99
CA ALA A 226 -20.22 4.77 2.65
C ALA A 226 -21.17 5.30 3.75
N LYS A 227 -22.00 4.42 4.34
CA LYS A 227 -22.81 4.79 5.50
C LYS A 227 -21.94 5.17 6.69
N ALA A 228 -20.95 4.38 7.04
CA ALA A 228 -20.03 4.67 8.14
C ALA A 228 -19.27 5.98 7.92
N ALA A 229 -18.80 6.23 6.69
CA ALA A 229 -18.15 7.49 6.31
C ALA A 229 -19.08 8.69 6.52
N ASN A 230 -20.34 8.58 6.08
CA ASN A 230 -21.35 9.62 6.28
C ASN A 230 -21.62 9.88 7.76
N ASP A 231 -21.72 8.83 8.57
CA ASP A 231 -21.98 8.94 10.00
C ASP A 231 -20.77 9.49 10.80
N THR A 232 -19.53 9.35 10.24
CA THR A 232 -18.28 9.76 10.90
C THR A 232 -17.86 11.19 10.53
N TYR A 233 -17.90 11.54 9.25
CA TYR A 233 -17.38 12.83 8.74
C TYR A 233 -18.22 13.43 7.61
N ILE A 234 -19.47 12.96 7.40
CA ILE A 234 -20.45 13.40 6.40
C ILE A 234 -19.97 13.07 4.98
N SER A 235 -18.87 13.68 4.53
CA SER A 235 -18.26 13.44 3.24
C SER A 235 -16.74 13.67 3.28
N ALA A 236 -16.02 13.01 2.40
CA ALA A 236 -14.60 13.30 2.19
C ALA A 236 -14.39 14.71 1.61
N ALA A 237 -13.14 15.18 1.60
CA ALA A 237 -12.75 16.46 0.99
C ALA A 237 -12.91 16.41 -0.53
N PHE A 238 -13.96 17.03 -1.07
CA PHE A 238 -14.30 16.95 -2.50
C PHE A 238 -13.35 17.74 -3.39
N LEU A 239 -12.77 18.83 -2.94
CA LEU A 239 -11.81 19.60 -3.75
C LEU A 239 -10.62 18.75 -4.19
N GLY A 240 -10.03 17.94 -3.29
CA GLY A 240 -8.96 17.02 -3.65
C GLY A 240 -9.41 15.97 -4.67
N GLN A 241 -10.61 15.40 -4.48
CA GLN A 241 -11.18 14.42 -5.40
C GLN A 241 -11.50 15.02 -6.77
N ALA A 242 -12.04 16.24 -6.82
CA ALA A 242 -12.31 16.97 -8.06
C ALA A 242 -11.00 17.31 -8.81
N THR A 243 -9.94 17.70 -8.07
CA THR A 243 -8.61 17.94 -8.66
C THR A 243 -8.04 16.66 -9.28
N VAL A 244 -8.18 15.51 -8.60
CA VAL A 244 -7.76 14.22 -9.14
C VAL A 244 -8.63 13.82 -10.35
N ALA A 245 -9.94 14.04 -10.31
CA ALA A 245 -10.82 13.78 -11.46
C ALA A 245 -10.36 14.58 -12.69
N GLU A 246 -10.08 15.88 -12.53
CA GLU A 246 -9.57 16.74 -13.60
C GLU A 246 -8.20 16.26 -14.12
N PHE A 247 -7.31 15.83 -13.22
CA PHE A 247 -6.01 15.24 -13.58
C PHE A 247 -6.16 13.99 -14.46
N LEU A 248 -7.13 13.12 -14.15
CA LEU A 248 -7.44 11.92 -14.91
C LEU A 248 -8.10 12.27 -16.27
N ASN A 249 -9.06 13.19 -16.29
CA ASN A 249 -9.75 13.64 -17.50
C ASN A 249 -8.77 14.25 -18.53
N ARG A 250 -7.76 14.97 -18.06
CA ARG A 250 -6.68 15.52 -18.88
C ARG A 250 -5.63 14.50 -19.30
N LYS A 251 -5.80 13.23 -18.89
CA LYS A 251 -4.86 12.13 -19.20
C LYS A 251 -3.43 12.39 -18.69
N LEU A 252 -3.30 13.12 -17.58
CA LEU A 252 -2.00 13.47 -16.99
C LEU A 252 -1.39 12.35 -16.16
N LEU A 253 -2.16 11.30 -15.81
CA LEU A 253 -1.70 10.23 -14.94
C LEU A 253 -0.60 9.38 -15.59
N GLU A 254 -0.77 8.92 -16.83
CA GLU A 254 0.21 8.03 -17.45
C GLU A 254 1.57 8.71 -17.70
N PRO A 255 1.64 9.95 -18.23
CA PRO A 255 2.91 10.69 -18.27
C PRO A 255 3.56 10.86 -16.90
N GLN A 256 2.77 11.08 -15.84
CA GLN A 256 3.26 11.16 -14.48
C GLN A 256 3.82 9.81 -13.99
N LEU A 257 3.13 8.70 -14.23
CA LEU A 257 3.59 7.36 -13.87
C LEU A 257 4.91 7.00 -14.59
N GLU A 258 5.03 7.35 -15.85
CA GLU A 258 6.29 7.14 -16.60
C GLU A 258 7.44 7.94 -15.98
N ARG A 259 7.20 9.20 -15.64
CA ARG A 259 8.18 10.04 -14.92
C ARG A 259 8.59 9.42 -13.59
N LEU A 260 7.64 8.88 -12.82
CA LEU A 260 7.92 8.21 -11.56
C LEU A 260 8.72 6.90 -11.76
N ARG A 261 8.39 6.11 -12.77
CA ARG A 261 9.15 4.89 -13.10
C ARG A 261 10.61 5.22 -13.44
N ASN A 262 10.85 6.28 -14.21
CA ASN A 262 12.19 6.74 -14.57
C ASN A 262 12.94 7.33 -13.36
N LEU A 263 12.25 7.95 -12.42
CA LEU A 263 12.83 8.48 -11.18
C LEU A 263 13.25 7.35 -10.20
N TYR A 264 12.40 6.35 -10.02
CA TYR A 264 12.59 5.35 -8.96
C TYR A 264 13.35 4.10 -9.40
N ARG A 265 13.35 3.75 -10.67
CA ARG A 265 14.11 2.60 -11.18
C ARG A 265 15.61 2.66 -10.84
N PRO A 266 16.34 3.76 -11.08
CA PRO A 266 17.75 3.84 -10.70
C PRO A 266 17.99 3.71 -9.19
N ARG A 267 17.06 4.17 -8.36
CA ARG A 267 17.14 4.05 -6.90
C ARG A 267 16.99 2.60 -6.44
N LEU A 268 16.05 1.86 -7.05
CA LEU A 268 15.92 0.43 -6.81
C LEU A 268 17.16 -0.33 -7.24
N GLU A 269 17.74 -0.01 -8.40
CA GLU A 269 18.97 -0.62 -8.87
C GLU A 269 20.15 -0.33 -7.94
N ALA A 270 20.28 0.90 -7.46
CA ALA A 270 21.31 1.31 -6.52
C ALA A 270 21.23 0.56 -5.19
N ILE A 271 20.03 0.43 -4.61
CA ILE A 271 19.90 -0.27 -3.30
C ILE A 271 20.18 -1.77 -3.44
N ILE A 272 19.74 -2.41 -4.52
CA ILE A 272 20.05 -3.83 -4.79
C ILE A 272 21.56 -4.02 -4.93
N ALA A 273 22.24 -3.23 -5.77
CA ALA A 273 23.67 -3.31 -5.98
C ALA A 273 24.47 -3.05 -4.69
N ALA A 274 24.06 -2.07 -3.89
CA ALA A 274 24.70 -1.76 -2.63
C ALA A 274 24.55 -2.90 -1.60
N LEU A 275 23.37 -3.52 -1.51
CA LEU A 275 23.14 -4.67 -0.62
C LEU A 275 23.97 -5.88 -1.06
N GLU A 276 24.02 -6.22 -2.34
CA GLU A 276 24.83 -7.32 -2.87
C GLU A 276 26.34 -7.11 -2.61
N THR A 277 26.79 -5.85 -2.66
CA THR A 277 28.20 -5.50 -2.44
C THR A 277 28.59 -5.49 -0.97
N HIS A 278 27.77 -4.88 -0.12
CA HIS A 278 28.16 -4.57 1.25
C HIS A 278 27.53 -5.49 2.30
N LEU A 279 26.43 -6.19 1.96
CA LEU A 279 25.74 -7.14 2.84
C LEU A 279 25.46 -8.47 2.13
N PRO A 280 26.46 -9.17 1.60
CA PRO A 280 26.28 -10.37 0.78
C PRO A 280 25.63 -11.54 1.52
N ASN A 281 25.68 -11.56 2.85
CA ASN A 281 25.07 -12.59 3.70
C ASN A 281 23.63 -12.25 4.15
N ALA A 282 23.12 -11.07 3.80
CA ALA A 282 21.76 -10.70 4.12
C ALA A 282 20.78 -11.26 3.06
N SER A 283 19.65 -11.80 3.55
CA SER A 283 18.61 -12.30 2.66
C SER A 283 17.61 -11.19 2.33
N PHE A 284 17.32 -10.99 1.05
CA PHE A 284 16.30 -10.05 0.60
C PHE A 284 15.67 -10.47 -0.75
N ILE A 285 14.44 -10.02 -0.95
CA ILE A 285 13.74 -10.16 -2.23
C ILE A 285 14.13 -8.98 -3.12
N LYS A 286 14.39 -9.22 -4.42
CA LYS A 286 14.63 -8.16 -5.42
C LYS A 286 13.28 -7.73 -6.00
N PRO A 287 12.72 -6.57 -5.63
CA PRO A 287 11.43 -6.14 -6.14
C PRO A 287 11.49 -5.76 -7.62
N ASP A 288 10.36 -5.86 -8.31
CA ASP A 288 10.20 -5.35 -9.68
C ASP A 288 9.60 -3.93 -9.72
N GLY A 289 9.33 -3.33 -8.55
CA GLY A 289 8.71 -2.03 -8.42
C GLY A 289 8.52 -1.59 -6.97
N GLY A 290 7.61 -0.67 -6.73
CA GLY A 290 7.27 -0.18 -5.40
C GLY A 290 8.29 0.76 -4.78
N PHE A 291 8.26 0.89 -3.46
CA PHE A 291 9.07 1.85 -2.71
C PHE A 291 10.01 1.22 -1.69
N PHE A 292 9.88 -0.09 -1.48
CA PHE A 292 10.53 -0.80 -0.39
C PHE A 292 11.21 -2.07 -0.87
N LEU A 293 12.25 -2.43 -0.18
CA LEU A 293 12.67 -3.80 0.01
C LEU A 293 12.95 -4.03 1.50
N SER A 294 12.98 -5.26 1.90
CA SER A 294 13.35 -5.62 3.28
C SER A 294 14.54 -6.56 3.27
N VAL A 295 15.28 -6.50 4.37
CA VAL A 295 16.44 -7.36 4.61
C VAL A 295 16.17 -8.17 5.87
N THR A 296 16.38 -9.48 5.81
CA THR A 296 16.48 -10.32 6.99
C THR A 296 17.96 -10.44 7.37
N LEU A 297 18.28 -9.96 8.56
CA LEU A 297 19.63 -9.97 9.08
C LEU A 297 20.04 -11.40 9.49
N PRO A 298 21.37 -11.70 9.55
CA PRO A 298 21.87 -12.98 10.00
C PRO A 298 21.39 -13.38 11.40
N GLU A 299 21.47 -14.65 11.73
CA GLU A 299 21.14 -15.14 13.09
C GLU A 299 22.01 -14.47 14.12
N GLY A 300 21.39 -14.19 15.30
CA GLY A 300 22.04 -13.45 16.38
C GLY A 300 22.01 -11.93 16.24
N SER A 301 21.54 -11.39 15.10
CA SER A 301 21.32 -9.94 14.95
C SER A 301 20.07 -9.48 15.69
N SER A 302 20.07 -8.21 16.15
CA SER A 302 18.91 -7.55 16.75
C SER A 302 18.69 -6.19 16.10
N VAL A 303 17.53 -5.98 15.52
CA VAL A 303 17.13 -4.68 14.93
C VAL A 303 17.17 -3.58 15.97
N SER A 304 16.73 -3.83 17.20
CA SER A 304 16.77 -2.83 18.28
C SER A 304 18.21 -2.40 18.61
N ALA A 305 19.14 -3.36 18.74
CA ALA A 305 20.56 -3.04 18.97
C ALA A 305 21.18 -2.31 17.76
N LEU A 306 20.76 -2.68 16.55
CA LEU A 306 21.22 -2.05 15.31
C LEU A 306 20.74 -0.59 15.21
N MET A 307 19.52 -0.28 15.67
CA MET A 307 18.99 1.09 15.68
C MET A 307 19.82 2.02 16.58
N GLU A 308 20.33 1.53 17.72
CA GLU A 308 21.22 2.32 18.59
C GLU A 308 22.57 2.56 17.91
N ARG A 309 23.20 1.53 17.35
CA ARG A 309 24.48 1.66 16.61
C ARG A 309 24.32 2.56 15.36
N GLY A 310 23.16 2.54 14.73
CA GLY A 310 22.86 3.40 13.60
C GLY A 310 23.04 4.89 13.90
N LYS A 311 22.72 5.33 15.11
CA LYS A 311 22.89 6.72 15.53
C LYS A 311 24.36 7.17 15.49
N GLU A 312 25.30 6.26 15.82
CA GLU A 312 26.75 6.54 15.83
C GLU A 312 27.30 6.78 14.42
N VAL A 313 26.68 6.18 13.41
CA VAL A 313 27.06 6.33 12.00
C VAL A 313 26.12 7.27 11.21
N ASN A 314 25.28 8.06 11.90
CA ASN A 314 24.30 8.95 11.29
C ASN A 314 23.39 8.21 10.29
N LEU A 315 22.81 7.08 10.72
CA LEU A 315 21.88 6.26 9.97
C LEU A 315 20.63 5.97 10.81
N THR A 316 19.44 6.12 10.23
CA THR A 316 18.20 5.75 10.90
C THR A 316 17.34 4.87 9.99
N PHE A 317 16.65 3.90 10.58
CA PHE A 317 15.74 2.99 9.88
C PHE A 317 14.54 2.64 10.77
N THR A 318 13.52 2.01 10.17
CA THR A 318 12.29 1.67 10.86
C THR A 318 12.45 0.35 11.61
N ASP A 319 11.95 0.31 12.84
CA ASP A 319 11.86 -0.92 13.65
C ASP A 319 11.00 -1.98 12.92
N GLY A 320 11.56 -3.18 12.79
CA GLY A 320 10.94 -4.31 12.12
C GLY A 320 9.73 -4.90 12.86
N HIS A 321 9.70 -4.78 14.18
CA HIS A 321 8.66 -5.37 15.03
C HIS A 321 7.24 -4.94 14.67
N GLY A 322 7.06 -3.68 14.25
CA GLY A 322 5.75 -3.13 13.91
C GLY A 322 5.09 -3.74 12.67
N PHE A 323 5.83 -4.47 11.83
CA PHE A 323 5.31 -5.10 10.62
C PHE A 323 4.76 -6.51 10.85
N TYR A 324 4.89 -7.05 12.05
CA TYR A 324 4.46 -8.41 12.37
C TYR A 324 3.29 -8.42 13.36
N PRO A 325 2.30 -9.29 13.18
CA PRO A 325 1.26 -9.53 14.19
C PRO A 325 1.84 -9.97 15.53
N VAL A 326 2.89 -10.81 15.51
CA VAL A 326 3.72 -11.20 16.66
C VAL A 326 5.03 -10.43 16.56
N ALA A 327 5.23 -9.45 17.44
CA ALA A 327 6.32 -8.49 17.34
C ALA A 327 7.73 -9.14 17.30
N SER A 328 7.97 -10.21 18.07
CA SER A 328 9.26 -10.93 18.10
C SER A 328 9.70 -11.50 16.76
N ASP A 329 8.77 -11.74 15.83
CA ASP A 329 9.11 -12.22 14.48
C ASP A 329 9.85 -11.15 13.66
N GLY A 330 9.81 -9.89 14.11
CA GLY A 330 10.49 -8.75 13.51
C GLY A 330 11.92 -8.50 14.01
N ASP A 331 12.45 -9.28 14.94
CA ASP A 331 13.75 -9.04 15.62
C ASP A 331 14.93 -8.88 14.65
N ARG A 332 14.89 -9.55 13.49
CA ARG A 332 15.93 -9.51 12.46
C ARG A 332 15.49 -8.83 11.17
N PHE A 333 14.31 -8.20 11.19
CA PHE A 333 13.70 -7.65 9.98
C PHE A 333 13.96 -6.14 9.88
N LEU A 334 14.45 -5.72 8.73
CA LEU A 334 14.76 -4.33 8.41
C LEU A 334 14.08 -3.90 7.12
N ARG A 335 13.17 -2.92 7.18
CA ARG A 335 12.60 -2.31 5.99
C ARG A 335 13.45 -1.15 5.51
N LEU A 336 13.80 -1.15 4.23
CA LEU A 336 14.59 -0.14 3.55
C LEU A 336 13.77 0.54 2.44
N PRO A 337 13.15 1.72 2.72
CA PRO A 337 12.55 2.54 1.67
C PRO A 337 13.63 3.23 0.86
N PHE A 338 13.56 3.15 -0.47
CA PHE A 338 14.53 3.79 -1.38
C PHE A 338 13.96 5.00 -2.13
N CYS A 339 12.65 5.25 -2.02
CA CYS A 339 11.95 6.22 -2.86
C CYS A 339 12.34 7.69 -2.61
N ALA A 340 12.69 8.07 -1.37
CA ALA A 340 12.99 9.47 -1.01
C ALA A 340 14.48 9.81 -1.01
N LEU A 341 15.35 8.83 -1.23
CA LEU A 341 16.81 9.00 -1.18
C LEU A 341 17.39 9.09 -2.61
N THR A 342 18.47 9.82 -2.78
CA THR A 342 19.29 9.80 -4.00
C THR A 342 20.06 8.47 -4.10
N THR A 343 20.56 8.13 -5.28
CA THR A 343 21.39 6.93 -5.49
C THR A 343 22.67 6.93 -4.63
N ASP A 344 23.27 8.11 -4.44
CA ASP A 344 24.48 8.26 -3.62
C ASP A 344 24.17 8.08 -2.12
N GLU A 345 23.07 8.66 -1.63
CA GLU A 345 22.60 8.46 -0.25
C GLU A 345 22.25 6.99 0.02
N ILE A 346 21.64 6.31 -0.95
CA ILE A 346 21.33 4.88 -0.86
C ILE A 346 22.63 4.07 -0.71
N SER A 347 23.60 4.28 -1.61
CA SER A 347 24.88 3.57 -1.61
C SER A 347 25.65 3.81 -0.32
N GLU A 348 25.78 5.06 0.11
CA GLU A 348 26.45 5.43 1.35
C GLU A 348 25.70 4.89 2.58
N GLY A 349 24.36 4.95 2.59
CA GLY A 349 23.54 4.44 3.70
C GLY A 349 23.69 2.93 3.89
N ILE A 350 23.71 2.14 2.82
CA ILE A 350 23.94 0.69 2.91
C ILE A 350 25.38 0.37 3.34
N LYS A 351 26.36 1.17 2.89
CA LYS A 351 27.75 1.03 3.35
C LYS A 351 27.86 1.30 4.87
N ARG A 352 27.21 2.33 5.41
CA ARG A 352 27.14 2.57 6.86
C ARG A 352 26.42 1.44 7.59
N LEU A 353 25.31 0.94 7.01
CA LEU A 353 24.59 -0.20 7.59
C LEU A 353 25.52 -1.41 7.73
N SER A 354 26.32 -1.72 6.71
CA SER A 354 27.25 -2.86 6.73
C SER A 354 28.34 -2.74 7.79
N SER A 355 28.71 -1.53 8.22
CA SER A 355 29.72 -1.32 9.28
C SER A 355 29.20 -1.59 10.68
N ILE A 356 27.88 -1.74 10.84
CA ILE A 356 27.23 -1.94 12.15
C ILE A 356 26.44 -3.26 12.23
N VAL A 357 26.28 -4.01 11.15
CA VAL A 357 25.75 -5.38 11.14
C VAL A 357 26.83 -6.37 11.49
#